data_799434df4039a18c5a19735be2791cde
#
_entry.id   799434df4039a18c5a19735be2791cde
#
_cell.length_a   1.000
_cell.length_b   1.000
_cell.length_c   1.000
_cell.angle_alpha   90.00
_cell.angle_beta   90.00
_cell.angle_gamma   90.00
#
_symmetry.space_group_name_H-M   'P 1'
#
loop_
_entity.id
_entity.type
_entity.pdbx_description
1 polymer ?
#
loop_
_entity_poly.entity_id
_entity_poly.type
_entity_poly.pdbx_seq_one_letter_code
_entity_poly.pdbx_strand_id
1 'polypeptide(L)'
;MDWKNKLHYRAFALIGALVLVIAGCSIRYSPNGGALDYTQLKTITIGEVINKAPIVNPILASSFTEKIKDYYESRTRLSLVPQAGDLELYCTITGYDLTPMAVSQDNFAERTVFTVTVQVKYVNHVNEKESFERSFKAYRDFPRSQPFVAVQDDLLREIMDDLLKQIYNATVENW
;
A
#
# COMPACT_ATOMS: atom_id res chain seq x y z
N MET A 1 -47.21 -40.49 33.54
CA MET A 1 -47.07 -39.01 33.51
C MET A 1 -45.58 -38.67 33.68
N ASP A 2 -44.77 -38.19 32.86
CA ASP A 2 -44.80 -37.71 31.47
C ASP A 2 -43.34 -37.67 30.95
N TRP A 3 -42.83 -38.78 30.54
CA TRP A 3 -41.47 -38.83 29.99
C TRP A 3 -41.41 -38.07 28.65
N LYS A 4 -42.49 -38.08 27.87
CA LYS A 4 -42.56 -37.34 26.59
C LYS A 4 -42.49 -35.82 26.81
N ASN A 5 -43.09 -35.27 27.85
CA ASN A 5 -43.06 -33.82 28.09
C ASN A 5 -41.64 -33.37 28.49
N LYS A 6 -40.90 -34.16 29.28
CA LYS A 6 -39.51 -33.85 29.65
C LYS A 6 -38.56 -33.86 28.43
N LEU A 7 -38.85 -34.70 27.43
CA LEU A 7 -38.06 -34.76 26.20
C LEU A 7 -38.27 -33.50 25.33
N HIS A 8 -39.53 -33.02 25.25
CA HIS A 8 -39.82 -31.78 24.51
C HIS A 8 -39.19 -30.54 25.17
N TYR A 9 -39.23 -30.42 26.49
CA TYR A 9 -38.58 -29.31 27.19
C TYR A 9 -37.05 -29.31 27.03
N ARG A 10 -36.42 -30.49 27.04
CA ARG A 10 -34.97 -30.60 26.76
C ARG A 10 -34.62 -30.25 25.34
N ALA A 11 -35.44 -30.65 24.36
CA ALA A 11 -35.28 -30.27 22.95
C ALA A 11 -35.43 -28.74 22.74
N PHE A 12 -36.46 -28.14 23.37
CA PHE A 12 -36.66 -26.69 23.34
C PHE A 12 -35.52 -25.90 23.99
N ALA A 13 -34.98 -26.38 25.10
CA ALA A 13 -33.86 -25.77 25.78
C ALA A 13 -32.58 -25.85 24.94
N LEU A 14 -32.33 -26.96 24.23
CA LEU A 14 -31.20 -27.14 23.34
C LEU A 14 -31.28 -26.23 22.11
N ILE A 15 -32.48 -26.10 21.53
CA ILE A 15 -32.72 -25.20 20.39
C ILE A 15 -32.55 -23.74 20.81
N GLY A 16 -33.05 -23.35 21.99
CA GLY A 16 -32.85 -22.01 22.56
C GLY A 16 -31.38 -21.67 22.83
N ALA A 17 -30.62 -22.63 23.36
CA ALA A 17 -29.17 -22.46 23.58
C ALA A 17 -28.41 -22.36 22.24
N LEU A 18 -28.80 -23.12 21.22
CA LEU A 18 -28.20 -23.07 19.90
C LEU A 18 -28.45 -21.71 19.19
N VAL A 19 -29.64 -21.15 19.32
CA VAL A 19 -30.01 -19.83 18.78
C VAL A 19 -29.22 -18.71 19.47
N LEU A 20 -28.99 -18.82 20.79
CA LEU A 20 -28.18 -17.85 21.55
C LEU A 20 -26.70 -17.86 21.13
N VAL A 21 -26.13 -19.00 20.75
CA VAL A 21 -24.75 -19.10 20.26
C VAL A 21 -24.59 -18.46 18.88
N ILE A 22 -25.60 -18.53 18.01
CA ILE A 22 -25.57 -17.93 16.68
C ILE A 22 -25.72 -16.40 16.74
N ALA A 23 -26.43 -15.86 17.73
CA ALA A 23 -26.62 -14.42 17.92
C ALA A 23 -25.34 -13.71 18.44
N GLY A 24 -24.36 -14.46 18.97
CA GLY A 24 -23.11 -13.91 19.52
C GLY A 24 -22.03 -13.55 18.49
N CYS A 25 -22.14 -13.99 17.23
CA CYS A 25 -21.23 -13.61 16.18
C CYS A 25 -21.73 -12.31 15.49
N SER A 26 -21.53 -11.16 16.13
CA SER A 26 -21.62 -9.89 15.42
C SER A 26 -20.39 -9.77 14.49
N ILE A 27 -20.47 -10.32 13.30
CA ILE A 27 -19.53 -9.99 12.24
C ILE A 27 -19.75 -8.49 11.97
N ARG A 28 -18.82 -7.67 12.43
CA ARG A 28 -18.76 -6.25 12.07
C ARG A 28 -18.36 -6.19 10.60
N TYR A 29 -19.34 -6.41 9.73
CA TYR A 29 -19.16 -6.12 8.31
C TYR A 29 -19.09 -4.61 8.17
N SER A 30 -17.85 -4.09 8.00
CA SER A 30 -17.66 -2.73 7.53
C SER A 30 -18.00 -2.74 6.03
N PRO A 31 -19.08 -2.10 5.58
CA PRO A 31 -19.43 -2.04 4.16
C PRO A 31 -18.43 -1.21 3.34
N ASN A 32 -17.51 -0.50 3.98
CA ASN A 32 -16.40 0.22 3.39
C ASN A 32 -15.10 -0.60 3.50
N GLY A 33 -15.09 -1.80 2.96
CA GLY A 33 -13.85 -2.56 2.79
C GLY A 33 -12.87 -1.73 1.97
N GLY A 34 -11.90 -1.08 2.64
CA GLY A 34 -10.71 -0.52 2.04
C GLY A 34 -10.85 0.72 1.14
N ALA A 35 -12.03 1.16 0.74
CA ALA A 35 -12.18 2.34 -0.10
C ALA A 35 -12.32 3.62 0.74
N LEU A 36 -11.68 4.70 0.30
CA LEU A 36 -11.81 6.02 0.93
C LEU A 36 -13.28 6.45 1.07
N ASP A 37 -13.65 6.98 2.23
CA ASP A 37 -14.96 7.59 2.42
C ASP A 37 -15.01 8.99 1.82
N TYR A 38 -15.38 9.08 0.55
CA TYR A 38 -15.49 10.34 -0.19
C TYR A 38 -16.60 11.28 0.34
N THR A 39 -17.39 10.89 1.33
CA THR A 39 -18.33 11.80 2.00
C THR A 39 -17.59 12.75 2.93
N GLN A 40 -16.49 12.30 3.54
CA GLN A 40 -15.68 13.04 4.49
C GLN A 40 -14.33 13.48 3.90
N LEU A 41 -13.72 12.67 3.03
CA LEU A 41 -12.42 12.92 2.42
C LEU A 41 -12.60 13.49 1.01
N LYS A 42 -12.26 14.73 0.80
CA LYS A 42 -12.44 15.44 -0.48
C LYS A 42 -11.16 15.97 -1.07
N THR A 43 -10.14 16.20 -0.24
CA THR A 43 -8.91 16.86 -0.64
C THR A 43 -7.67 16.05 -0.24
N ILE A 44 -6.62 16.15 -1.05
CA ILE A 44 -5.31 15.56 -0.74
C ILE A 44 -4.20 16.56 -1.06
N THR A 45 -3.26 16.69 -0.13
CA THR A 45 -1.98 17.37 -0.35
C THR A 45 -0.91 16.32 -0.67
N ILE A 46 -0.26 16.46 -1.81
CA ILE A 46 0.89 15.64 -2.20
C ILE A 46 2.11 16.54 -2.18
N GLY A 47 2.98 16.30 -1.19
CA GLY A 47 4.23 17.05 -1.05
C GLY A 47 5.23 16.71 -2.16
N GLU A 48 6.16 17.64 -2.44
CA GLU A 48 7.27 17.38 -3.34
C GLU A 48 8.11 16.21 -2.82
N VAL A 49 8.42 15.25 -3.68
CA VAL A 49 9.28 14.12 -3.34
C VAL A 49 10.69 14.62 -3.08
N ILE A 50 11.26 14.23 -1.94
CA ILE A 50 12.61 14.60 -1.55
C ILE A 50 13.52 13.40 -1.84
N ASN A 51 14.66 13.65 -2.54
CA ASN A 51 15.66 12.61 -2.74
C ASN A 51 16.78 12.76 -1.70
N LYS A 52 16.88 11.79 -0.78
CA LYS A 52 17.94 11.66 0.23
C LYS A 52 18.81 10.42 0.02
N ALA A 53 18.65 9.73 -1.12
CA ALA A 53 19.50 8.59 -1.44
C ALA A 53 20.95 9.01 -1.66
N PRO A 54 21.95 8.16 -1.34
CA PRO A 54 23.36 8.46 -1.54
C PRO A 54 23.71 8.75 -3.00
N ILE A 55 23.02 8.11 -3.94
CA ILE A 55 23.16 8.36 -5.38
C ILE A 55 21.98 9.23 -5.81
N VAL A 56 22.27 10.44 -6.23
CA VAL A 56 21.25 11.42 -6.61
C VAL A 56 21.02 11.38 -8.12
N ASN A 57 19.83 10.94 -8.52
CA ASN A 57 19.31 11.21 -9.86
C ASN A 57 18.46 12.49 -9.79
N PRO A 58 18.88 13.60 -10.41
CA PRO A 58 18.23 14.92 -10.24
C PRO A 58 16.79 14.96 -10.70
N ILE A 59 16.45 14.14 -11.71
CA ILE A 59 15.12 14.15 -12.34
C ILE A 59 14.15 13.21 -11.61
N LEU A 60 14.68 12.22 -10.86
CA LEU A 60 13.86 11.17 -10.25
C LEU A 60 12.80 11.72 -9.29
N ALA A 61 13.16 12.65 -8.43
CA ALA A 61 12.24 13.19 -7.44
C ALA A 61 11.10 13.98 -8.08
N SER A 62 11.40 14.87 -9.02
CA SER A 62 10.38 15.66 -9.73
C SER A 62 9.47 14.79 -10.58
N SER A 63 10.04 13.85 -11.36
CA SER A 63 9.25 12.92 -12.18
C SER A 63 8.36 12.03 -11.33
N PHE A 64 8.82 11.59 -10.16
CA PHE A 64 8.01 10.78 -9.25
C PHE A 64 6.90 11.61 -8.59
N THR A 65 7.16 12.87 -8.25
CA THR A 65 6.14 13.80 -7.75
C THR A 65 4.98 13.95 -8.74
N GLU A 66 5.27 14.29 -9.99
CA GLU A 66 4.26 14.45 -11.03
C GLU A 66 3.48 13.14 -11.24
N LYS A 67 4.20 12.03 -11.32
CA LYS A 67 3.57 10.71 -11.52
C LYS A 67 2.62 10.34 -10.37
N ILE A 68 2.94 10.66 -9.11
CA ILE A 68 2.05 10.46 -7.96
C ILE A 68 0.81 11.35 -8.11
N LYS A 69 0.98 12.66 -8.40
CA LYS A 69 -0.13 13.60 -8.58
C LYS A 69 -1.09 13.12 -9.66
N ASP A 70 -0.59 12.83 -10.86
CA ASP A 70 -1.39 12.33 -12.00
C ASP A 70 -2.15 11.03 -11.66
N TYR A 71 -1.49 10.12 -10.94
CA TYR A 71 -2.09 8.84 -10.59
C TYR A 71 -3.25 9.00 -9.62
N TYR A 72 -3.09 9.85 -8.59
CA TYR A 72 -4.16 10.11 -7.62
C TYR A 72 -5.30 10.90 -8.25
N GLU A 73 -5.02 11.91 -9.07
CA GLU A 73 -6.03 12.70 -9.78
C GLU A 73 -6.87 11.85 -10.73
N SER A 74 -6.22 10.93 -11.46
CA SER A 74 -6.91 10.07 -12.45
C SER A 74 -7.71 8.92 -11.82
N ARG A 75 -7.40 8.50 -10.58
CA ARG A 75 -7.98 7.28 -9.98
C ARG A 75 -8.80 7.53 -8.72
N THR A 76 -8.81 8.75 -8.21
CA THR A 76 -9.61 9.11 -7.05
C THR A 76 -10.55 10.27 -7.37
N ARG A 77 -11.47 10.55 -6.45
CA ARG A 77 -12.33 11.75 -6.50
C ARG A 77 -11.78 12.88 -5.63
N LEU A 78 -10.54 12.73 -5.16
CA LEU A 78 -9.89 13.73 -4.32
C LEU A 78 -9.42 14.90 -5.18
N SER A 79 -9.63 16.11 -4.69
CA SER A 79 -9.07 17.32 -5.29
C SER A 79 -7.67 17.56 -4.74
N LEU A 80 -6.68 17.74 -5.62
CA LEU A 80 -5.34 18.13 -5.20
C LEU A 80 -5.35 19.57 -4.67
N VAL A 81 -4.83 19.75 -3.46
CA VAL A 81 -4.66 21.07 -2.83
C VAL A 81 -3.21 21.26 -2.39
N PRO A 82 -2.67 22.49 -2.45
CA PRO A 82 -1.26 22.73 -2.15
C PRO A 82 -0.90 22.50 -0.68
N GLN A 83 -1.86 22.70 0.24
CA GLN A 83 -1.66 22.58 1.68
C GLN A 83 -2.97 22.26 2.39
N ALA A 84 -2.87 21.67 3.58
CA ALA A 84 -4.00 21.41 4.49
C ALA A 84 -5.15 20.61 3.84
N GLY A 85 -4.81 19.58 3.06
CA GLY A 85 -5.78 18.60 2.57
C GLY A 85 -6.30 17.71 3.71
N ASP A 86 -7.47 17.10 3.52
CA ASP A 86 -8.00 16.08 4.44
C ASP A 86 -7.02 14.92 4.58
N LEU A 87 -6.30 14.63 3.50
CA LEU A 87 -5.20 13.67 3.42
C LEU A 87 -3.91 14.39 3.05
N GLU A 88 -2.79 13.92 3.60
CA GLU A 88 -1.47 14.40 3.23
C GLU A 88 -0.54 13.23 2.93
N LEU A 89 0.20 13.32 1.83
CA LEU A 89 1.16 12.31 1.38
C LEU A 89 2.53 12.95 1.14
N TYR A 90 3.51 12.50 1.90
CA TYR A 90 4.90 12.93 1.79
C TYR A 90 5.78 11.72 1.48
N CYS A 91 6.58 11.81 0.43
CA CYS A 91 7.47 10.76 -0.03
C CYS A 91 8.93 11.22 0.02
N THR A 92 9.81 10.38 0.55
CA THR A 92 11.26 10.63 0.57
C THR A 92 11.96 9.40 -0.01
N ILE A 93 12.72 9.55 -1.09
CA ILE A 93 13.57 8.49 -1.62
C ILE A 93 14.78 8.37 -0.69
N THR A 94 14.94 7.21 -0.04
CA THR A 94 15.97 6.95 0.95
C THR A 94 17.00 5.93 0.49
N GLY A 95 16.69 5.13 -0.54
CA GLY A 95 17.58 4.11 -1.08
C GLY A 95 17.56 4.09 -2.60
N TYR A 96 18.74 3.86 -3.16
CA TYR A 96 19.02 3.71 -4.60
C TYR A 96 20.24 2.80 -4.72
N ASP A 97 20.00 1.49 -4.71
CA ASP A 97 21.04 0.51 -4.42
C ASP A 97 21.19 -0.49 -5.57
N LEU A 98 22.43 -0.82 -5.88
CA LEU A 98 22.80 -1.88 -6.83
C LEU A 98 23.46 -3.02 -6.06
N THR A 99 22.84 -4.19 -6.05
CA THR A 99 23.34 -5.36 -5.33
C THR A 99 23.56 -6.53 -6.29
N PRO A 100 24.79 -7.06 -6.39
CA PRO A 100 25.04 -8.27 -7.17
C PRO A 100 24.25 -9.47 -6.59
N MET A 101 23.60 -10.26 -7.45
CA MET A 101 23.03 -11.53 -7.03
C MET A 101 24.13 -12.59 -6.94
N ALA A 102 24.12 -13.36 -5.85
CA ALA A 102 24.99 -14.51 -5.71
C ALA A 102 24.61 -15.59 -6.74
N VAL A 103 25.60 -16.13 -7.45
CA VAL A 103 25.40 -17.21 -8.42
C VAL A 103 25.21 -18.51 -7.66
N SER A 104 24.10 -19.21 -7.86
CA SER A 104 23.96 -20.62 -7.51
C SER A 104 24.69 -21.50 -8.55
N GLN A 105 25.13 -22.67 -8.17
CA GLN A 105 26.05 -23.54 -8.94
C GLN A 105 25.56 -23.99 -10.33
N ASP A 106 24.36 -23.67 -10.74
CA ASP A 106 23.76 -24.03 -12.02
C ASP A 106 23.66 -22.86 -13.01
N ASN A 107 24.78 -22.43 -13.57
CA ASN A 107 24.90 -21.62 -14.82
C ASN A 107 23.86 -20.50 -15.08
N PHE A 108 23.32 -19.84 -14.07
CA PHE A 108 22.52 -18.64 -14.30
C PHE A 108 23.44 -17.44 -14.54
N ALA A 109 23.18 -16.70 -15.62
CA ALA A 109 23.91 -15.48 -15.93
C ALA A 109 23.95 -14.55 -14.71
N GLU A 110 25.12 -14.02 -14.38
CA GLU A 110 25.31 -13.05 -13.29
C GLU A 110 24.34 -11.87 -13.47
N ARG A 111 23.55 -11.58 -12.46
CA ARG A 111 22.57 -10.49 -12.47
C ARG A 111 22.89 -9.49 -11.37
N THR A 112 22.45 -8.27 -11.57
CA THR A 112 22.48 -7.22 -10.57
C THR A 112 21.04 -6.80 -10.26
N VAL A 113 20.72 -6.65 -8.99
CA VAL A 113 19.43 -6.13 -8.53
C VAL A 113 19.57 -4.64 -8.28
N PHE A 114 18.71 -3.88 -8.93
CA PHE A 114 18.55 -2.46 -8.69
C PHE A 114 17.31 -2.24 -7.82
N THR A 115 17.48 -1.62 -6.65
CA THR A 115 16.42 -1.40 -5.66
C THR A 115 16.26 0.09 -5.38
N VAL A 116 15.02 0.57 -5.37
CA VAL A 116 14.67 1.90 -4.88
C VAL A 116 13.80 1.76 -3.63
N THR A 117 14.12 2.56 -2.61
CA THR A 117 13.38 2.60 -1.34
C THR A 117 12.80 3.99 -1.15
N VAL A 118 11.50 4.06 -0.83
CA VAL A 118 10.78 5.30 -0.55
C VAL A 118 10.17 5.22 0.85
N GLN A 119 10.52 6.17 1.71
CA GLN A 119 9.86 6.42 2.99
C GLN A 119 8.62 7.25 2.71
N VAL A 120 7.47 6.77 3.16
CA VAL A 120 6.19 7.43 2.98
C VAL A 120 5.59 7.78 4.32
N LYS A 121 5.24 9.05 4.49
CA LYS A 121 4.42 9.55 5.59
C LYS A 121 3.05 9.91 5.03
N TYR A 122 2.04 9.20 5.48
CA TYR A 122 0.63 9.43 5.15
C TYR A 122 -0.11 9.90 6.39
N VAL A 123 -0.84 10.99 6.26
CA VAL A 123 -1.64 11.57 7.34
C VAL A 123 -3.10 11.66 6.89
N ASN A 124 -4.00 11.09 7.67
CA ASN A 124 -5.43 11.22 7.50
C ASN A 124 -5.97 12.06 8.66
N HIS A 125 -6.36 13.32 8.37
CA HIS A 125 -6.84 14.26 9.38
C HIS A 125 -8.27 13.97 9.85
N VAL A 126 -9.02 13.15 9.12
CA VAL A 126 -10.38 12.72 9.48
C VAL A 126 -10.34 11.48 10.36
N ASN A 127 -9.45 10.54 10.06
CA ASN A 127 -9.24 9.31 10.83
C ASN A 127 -7.74 9.09 11.10
N GLU A 128 -7.24 9.64 12.19
CA GLU A 128 -5.81 9.56 12.54
C GLU A 128 -5.28 8.12 12.66
N LYS A 129 -6.16 7.14 12.94
CA LYS A 129 -5.75 5.72 13.05
C LYS A 129 -5.29 5.11 11.73
N GLU A 130 -5.64 5.73 10.61
CA GLU A 130 -5.21 5.31 9.27
C GLU A 130 -3.89 5.97 8.86
N SER A 131 -3.41 6.93 9.64
CA SER A 131 -2.12 7.56 9.41
C SER A 131 -0.98 6.59 9.67
N PHE A 132 0.05 6.65 8.83
CA PHE A 132 1.23 5.79 9.00
C PHE A 132 2.50 6.45 8.46
N GLU A 133 3.63 5.93 8.91
CA GLU A 133 4.93 6.20 8.32
C GLU A 133 5.66 4.87 8.12
N ARG A 134 5.96 4.52 6.86
CA ARG A 134 6.63 3.27 6.51
C ARG A 134 7.38 3.34 5.19
N SER A 135 8.31 2.40 5.00
CA SER A 135 9.10 2.30 3.77
C SER A 135 8.46 1.31 2.79
N PHE A 136 8.47 1.68 1.53
CA PHE A 136 8.14 0.85 0.38
C PHE A 136 9.39 0.59 -0.44
N LYS A 137 9.50 -0.61 -1.01
CA LYS A 137 10.63 -1.01 -1.85
C LYS A 137 10.12 -1.67 -3.12
N ALA A 138 10.77 -1.33 -4.23
CA ALA A 138 10.60 -2.08 -5.47
C ALA A 138 11.98 -2.27 -6.11
N TYR A 139 12.11 -3.33 -6.87
CA TYR A 139 13.36 -3.71 -7.49
C TYR A 139 13.17 -4.31 -8.88
N ARG A 140 14.23 -4.24 -9.68
CA ARG A 140 14.38 -4.96 -10.94
C ARG A 140 15.78 -5.55 -11.00
N ASP A 141 15.90 -6.68 -11.66
CA ASP A 141 17.20 -7.28 -11.93
C ASP A 141 17.53 -7.19 -13.41
N PHE A 142 18.80 -7.05 -13.71
CA PHE A 142 19.31 -6.95 -15.07
C PHE A 142 20.61 -7.75 -15.21
N PRO A 143 20.95 -8.22 -16.45
CA PRO A 143 22.19 -8.94 -16.69
C PRO A 143 23.41 -8.07 -16.37
N ARG A 144 24.39 -8.60 -15.61
CA ARG A 144 25.63 -7.89 -15.27
C ARG A 144 26.47 -7.51 -16.50
N SER A 145 26.26 -8.21 -17.62
CA SER A 145 26.88 -7.88 -18.90
C SER A 145 26.38 -6.58 -19.53
N GLN A 146 25.22 -6.06 -19.07
CA GLN A 146 24.69 -4.79 -19.53
C GLN A 146 25.17 -3.65 -18.63
N PRO A 147 25.71 -2.55 -19.19
CA PRO A 147 26.01 -1.35 -18.41
C PRO A 147 24.74 -0.77 -17.77
N PHE A 148 24.77 -0.49 -16.46
CA PHE A 148 23.60 0.04 -15.75
C PHE A 148 23.03 1.31 -16.40
N VAL A 149 23.90 2.22 -16.86
CA VAL A 149 23.49 3.47 -17.52
C VAL A 149 22.60 3.22 -18.75
N ALA A 150 22.78 2.10 -19.45
CA ALA A 150 21.99 1.78 -20.64
C ALA A 150 20.56 1.29 -20.32
N VAL A 151 20.32 0.79 -19.12
CA VAL A 151 19.02 0.18 -18.70
C VAL A 151 18.36 0.96 -17.56
N GLN A 152 19.07 1.91 -16.96
CA GLN A 152 18.65 2.63 -15.77
C GLN A 152 17.26 3.28 -15.91
N ASP A 153 17.01 3.99 -16.99
CA ASP A 153 15.78 4.75 -17.15
C ASP A 153 14.55 3.85 -17.33
N ASP A 154 14.70 2.74 -18.02
CA ASP A 154 13.62 1.75 -18.17
C ASP A 154 13.33 1.03 -16.85
N LEU A 155 14.38 0.59 -16.14
CA LEU A 155 14.24 -0.04 -14.82
C LEU A 155 13.62 0.92 -13.80
N LEU A 156 14.04 2.20 -13.81
CA LEU A 156 13.45 3.23 -12.94
C LEU A 156 11.97 3.43 -13.21
N ARG A 157 11.57 3.47 -14.48
CA ARG A 157 10.16 3.63 -14.85
C ARG A 157 9.31 2.52 -14.27
N GLU A 158 9.74 1.26 -14.43
CA GLU A 158 9.03 0.11 -13.90
C GLU A 158 9.01 0.07 -12.37
N ILE A 159 10.13 0.40 -11.70
CA ILE A 159 10.24 0.47 -10.25
C ILE A 159 9.31 1.56 -9.69
N MET A 160 9.28 2.74 -10.33
CA MET A 160 8.38 3.83 -9.91
C MET A 160 6.90 3.45 -10.07
N ASP A 161 6.55 2.71 -11.13
CA ASP A 161 5.18 2.21 -11.31
C ASP A 161 4.78 1.25 -10.20
N ASP A 162 5.67 0.36 -9.79
CA ASP A 162 5.39 -0.59 -8.71
C ASP A 162 5.34 0.09 -7.34
N LEU A 163 6.25 1.03 -7.06
CA LEU A 163 6.21 1.83 -5.84
C LEU A 163 4.91 2.62 -5.73
N LEU A 164 4.50 3.26 -6.83
CA LEU A 164 3.27 4.04 -6.89
C LEU A 164 2.03 3.18 -6.60
N LYS A 165 1.94 1.97 -7.19
CA LYS A 165 0.85 1.02 -6.90
C LYS A 165 0.85 0.60 -5.43
N GLN A 166 2.01 0.28 -4.85
CA GLN A 166 2.12 -0.10 -3.44
C GLN A 166 1.66 1.04 -2.51
N ILE A 167 2.10 2.28 -2.79
CA ILE A 167 1.73 3.46 -2.00
C ILE A 167 0.23 3.72 -2.13
N TYR A 168 -0.31 3.69 -3.34
CA TYR A 168 -1.73 3.90 -3.61
C TYR A 168 -2.60 2.86 -2.90
N ASN A 169 -2.28 1.58 -3.03
CA ASN A 169 -3.02 0.52 -2.36
C ASN A 169 -3.00 0.68 -0.83
N ALA A 170 -1.88 1.14 -0.29
CA ALA A 170 -1.74 1.35 1.14
C ALA A 170 -2.50 2.58 1.68
N THR A 171 -2.78 3.58 0.84
CA THR A 171 -3.41 4.84 1.25
C THR A 171 -4.88 4.93 0.85
N VAL A 172 -5.25 4.38 -0.30
CA VAL A 172 -6.58 4.49 -0.90
C VAL A 172 -7.39 3.20 -0.76
N GLU A 173 -6.76 2.05 -1.02
CA GLU A 173 -7.44 0.76 -1.04
C GLU A 173 -7.36 0.03 0.31
N ASN A 174 -6.41 0.40 1.16
CA ASN A 174 -6.22 -0.05 2.55
C ASN A 174 -6.47 -1.56 2.77
N TRP A 175 -5.79 -2.40 2.00
CA TRP A 175 -5.79 -3.87 2.13
C TRP A 175 -4.80 -4.36 3.18
#